data_0df43221f270db8835bb3a2a06df9b63
#
_entry.id   0df43221f270db8835bb3a2a06df9b63
#
_cell.length_a   1.000
_cell.length_b   1.000
_cell.length_c   1.000
_cell.angle_alpha   90.00
_cell.angle_beta   90.00
_cell.angle_gamma   90.00
#
_symmetry.space_group_name_H-M   'P 1'
#
loop_
_entity.id
_entity.type
_entity.pdbx_description
1 polymer ?
#
loop_
_entity_poly.entity_id
_entity_poly.type
_entity_poly.pdbx_seq_one_letter_code
_entity_poly.pdbx_strand_id
1 'polypeptide(L)'
;MSSAPAPLPSDLPVTPALVRQHKISADEYAVIEKALGRAPSYTELGVFSVMWSEHCSYKSSRVHLRRLPTKGPRVIQGPGENAGVVDIGDGFAAVFK
;
A
#
# COMPACT_ATOMS: atom_id res chain seq x y z
N MET A 1 5.62 7.99 -22.79
CA MET A 1 5.88 6.76 -22.02
C MET A 1 5.27 5.57 -22.74
N SER A 2 6.00 4.50 -22.82
CA SER A 2 5.45 3.25 -23.35
C SER A 2 4.48 2.64 -22.35
N SER A 3 3.38 2.06 -22.83
CA SER A 3 2.45 1.30 -22.00
C SER A 3 3.08 -0.02 -21.54
N ALA A 4 2.58 -0.57 -20.45
CA ALA A 4 2.95 -1.90 -20.00
C ALA A 4 2.60 -2.97 -21.06
N PRO A 5 3.26 -4.15 -21.08
CA PRO A 5 2.91 -5.23 -21.98
C PRO A 5 1.44 -5.64 -21.87
N ALA A 6 0.88 -6.18 -22.94
CA ALA A 6 -0.49 -6.70 -22.92
C ALA A 6 -0.60 -7.91 -21.96
N PRO A 7 -1.77 -8.12 -21.33
CA PRO A 7 -1.99 -9.30 -20.49
C PRO A 7 -1.90 -10.60 -21.30
N LEU A 8 -1.56 -11.68 -20.61
CA LEU A 8 -1.52 -12.99 -21.22
C LEU A 8 -2.93 -13.48 -21.57
N PRO A 9 -3.08 -14.27 -22.67
CA PRO A 9 -4.39 -14.82 -23.03
C PRO A 9 -5.03 -15.70 -21.96
N SER A 10 -4.22 -16.27 -21.07
CA SER A 10 -4.68 -17.10 -19.93
C SER A 10 -5.22 -16.31 -18.75
N ASP A 11 -5.05 -14.98 -18.75
CA ASP A 11 -5.56 -14.16 -17.67
C ASP A 11 -7.08 -14.09 -17.68
N LEU A 12 -7.69 -14.09 -16.50
CA LEU A 12 -9.12 -13.89 -16.35
C LEU A 12 -9.50 -12.46 -16.76
N PRO A 13 -10.69 -12.28 -17.34
CA PRO A 13 -11.16 -10.95 -17.70
C PRO A 13 -11.40 -10.09 -16.46
N VAL A 14 -10.97 -8.84 -16.50
CA VAL A 14 -11.21 -7.87 -15.46
C VAL A 14 -12.56 -7.18 -15.70
N THR A 15 -13.49 -7.40 -14.77
CA THR A 15 -14.83 -6.82 -14.82
C THR A 15 -14.99 -5.79 -13.71
N PRO A 16 -15.96 -4.85 -13.79
CA PRO A 16 -16.22 -3.93 -12.69
C PRO A 16 -16.55 -4.63 -11.36
N ALA A 17 -17.22 -5.78 -11.41
CA ALA A 17 -17.49 -6.60 -10.24
C ALA A 17 -16.20 -7.11 -9.61
N LEU A 18 -15.24 -7.59 -10.41
CA LEU A 18 -13.96 -8.08 -9.95
C LEU A 18 -13.14 -6.95 -9.31
N VAL A 19 -13.15 -5.77 -9.90
CA VAL A 19 -12.49 -4.58 -9.34
C VAL A 19 -13.02 -4.27 -7.94
N ARG A 20 -14.34 -4.29 -7.77
CA ARG A 20 -14.98 -4.10 -6.46
C ARG A 20 -14.60 -5.18 -5.45
N GLN A 21 -14.56 -6.43 -5.88
CA GLN A 21 -14.13 -7.55 -5.01
C GLN A 21 -12.70 -7.37 -4.50
N HIS A 22 -11.84 -6.74 -5.29
CA HIS A 22 -10.47 -6.42 -4.90
C HIS A 22 -10.38 -5.14 -4.05
N LYS A 23 -11.51 -4.55 -3.66
CA LYS A 23 -11.57 -3.34 -2.82
C LYS A 23 -10.84 -2.15 -3.43
N ILE A 24 -10.83 -2.06 -4.75
CA ILE A 24 -10.30 -0.94 -5.51
C ILE A 24 -11.45 -0.03 -5.89
N SER A 25 -11.37 1.25 -5.52
CA SER A 25 -12.38 2.24 -5.89
C SER A 25 -12.26 2.62 -7.36
N ALA A 26 -13.30 3.27 -7.90
CA ALA A 26 -13.29 3.73 -9.28
C ALA A 26 -12.14 4.73 -9.54
N ASP A 27 -11.86 5.61 -8.59
CA ASP A 27 -10.77 6.59 -8.70
C ASP A 27 -9.41 5.90 -8.68
N GLU A 28 -9.22 4.94 -7.80
CA GLU A 28 -8.00 4.13 -7.74
C GLU A 28 -7.80 3.35 -9.03
N TYR A 29 -8.85 2.77 -9.58
CA TYR A 29 -8.80 2.05 -10.84
C TYR A 29 -8.39 2.97 -12.00
N ALA A 30 -8.90 4.18 -12.04
CA ALA A 30 -8.51 5.18 -13.04
C ALA A 30 -7.00 5.53 -12.93
N VAL A 31 -6.46 5.60 -11.72
CA VAL A 31 -5.02 5.80 -11.49
C VAL A 31 -4.22 4.63 -12.04
N ILE A 32 -4.67 3.40 -11.82
CA ILE A 32 -4.03 2.20 -12.36
C ILE A 32 -3.99 2.24 -13.90
N GLU A 33 -5.14 2.50 -14.52
CA GLU A 33 -5.23 2.58 -15.98
C GLU A 33 -4.30 3.65 -16.56
N LYS A 34 -4.25 4.80 -15.90
CA LYS A 34 -3.36 5.89 -16.31
C LYS A 34 -1.90 5.51 -16.19
N ALA A 35 -1.53 4.84 -15.11
CA ALA A 35 -0.15 4.42 -14.87
C ALA A 35 0.32 3.35 -15.87
N LEU A 36 -0.56 2.40 -16.21
CA LEU A 36 -0.24 1.34 -17.14
C LEU A 36 -0.38 1.77 -18.61
N GLY A 37 -1.18 2.79 -18.90
CA GLY A 37 -1.56 3.17 -20.27
C GLY A 37 -2.55 2.19 -20.91
N ARG A 38 -3.14 1.29 -20.15
CA ARG A 38 -4.15 0.29 -20.53
C ARG A 38 -4.87 -0.24 -19.30
N ALA A 39 -5.90 -1.03 -19.52
CA ALA A 39 -6.54 -1.74 -18.41
C ALA A 39 -5.57 -2.77 -17.78
N PRO A 40 -5.60 -2.97 -16.47
CA PRO A 40 -4.78 -3.97 -15.79
C PRO A 40 -5.25 -5.38 -16.13
N SER A 41 -4.31 -6.34 -16.11
CA SER A 41 -4.65 -7.76 -16.13
C SER A 41 -5.18 -8.20 -14.77
N TYR A 42 -5.73 -9.42 -14.71
CA TYR A 42 -6.18 -10.02 -13.46
C TYR A 42 -5.06 -10.06 -12.40
N THR A 43 -3.88 -10.51 -12.80
CA THR A 43 -2.72 -10.58 -11.89
C THR A 43 -2.28 -9.20 -11.43
N GLU A 44 -2.21 -8.23 -12.35
CA GLU A 44 -1.86 -6.86 -12.00
C GLU A 44 -2.88 -6.22 -11.05
N LEU A 45 -4.18 -6.49 -11.26
CA LEU A 45 -5.23 -6.02 -10.36
C LEU A 45 -5.01 -6.55 -8.94
N GLY A 46 -4.64 -7.82 -8.81
CA GLY A 46 -4.31 -8.43 -7.52
C GLY A 46 -3.11 -7.75 -6.84
N VAL A 47 -2.05 -7.47 -7.59
CA VAL A 47 -0.88 -6.77 -7.08
C VAL A 47 -1.24 -5.37 -6.58
N PHE A 48 -1.98 -4.60 -7.37
CA PHE A 48 -2.42 -3.26 -6.95
C PHE A 48 -3.33 -3.31 -5.73
N SER A 49 -4.22 -4.30 -5.65
CA SER A 49 -5.09 -4.51 -4.49
C SER A 49 -4.29 -4.70 -3.20
N VAL A 50 -3.24 -5.51 -3.24
CA VAL A 50 -2.35 -5.74 -2.08
C VAL A 50 -1.58 -4.48 -1.74
N MET A 51 -1.01 -3.79 -2.74
CA MET A 51 -0.24 -2.56 -2.52
C MET A 51 -1.06 -1.44 -1.89
N TRP A 52 -2.35 -1.38 -2.18
CA TRP A 52 -3.26 -0.37 -1.61
C TRP A 52 -4.04 -0.87 -0.40
N SER A 53 -3.75 -2.07 0.08
CA SER A 53 -4.36 -2.55 1.32
C SER A 53 -3.83 -1.77 2.52
N GLU A 54 -4.58 -1.79 3.60
CA GLU A 54 -4.17 -1.14 4.85
C GLU A 54 -2.94 -1.80 5.47
N HIS A 55 -2.69 -3.04 5.14
CA HIS A 55 -1.50 -3.75 5.61
C HIS A 55 -0.21 -3.31 4.93
N CYS A 56 -0.30 -2.81 3.69
CA CYS A 56 0.87 -2.43 2.91
C CYS A 56 1.01 -0.93 2.73
N SER A 57 -0.06 -0.23 2.39
CA SER A 57 0.00 1.20 2.04
C SER A 57 -0.76 2.10 2.99
N TYR A 58 -1.54 1.54 3.91
CA TYR A 58 -2.34 2.30 4.89
C TYR A 58 -3.27 3.32 4.24
N LYS A 59 -3.81 3.04 3.08
CA LYS A 59 -4.58 4.01 2.29
C LYS A 59 -5.76 4.64 3.04
N SER A 60 -6.39 3.89 3.94
CA SER A 60 -7.54 4.37 4.73
C SER A 60 -7.14 4.94 6.08
N SER A 61 -6.10 4.37 6.71
CA SER A 61 -5.72 4.71 8.08
C SER A 61 -4.60 5.75 8.17
N ARG A 62 -3.89 6.01 7.07
CA ARG A 62 -2.73 6.90 7.05
C ARG A 62 -3.02 8.31 7.60
N VAL A 63 -4.18 8.86 7.26
CA VAL A 63 -4.59 10.19 7.73
C VAL A 63 -4.72 10.23 9.25
N HIS A 64 -5.27 9.16 9.82
CA HIS A 64 -5.44 9.04 11.27
C HIS A 64 -4.12 8.73 11.98
N LEU A 65 -3.28 7.88 11.40
CA LEU A 65 -1.98 7.55 11.96
C LEU A 65 -1.05 8.76 12.04
N ARG A 66 -1.15 9.68 11.09
CA ARG A 66 -0.36 10.92 11.10
C ARG A 66 -0.65 11.84 12.29
N ARG A 67 -1.79 11.68 12.93
CA ARG A 67 -2.17 12.45 14.12
C ARG A 67 -1.50 11.95 15.40
N LEU A 68 -0.99 10.72 15.39
CA LEU A 68 -0.31 10.14 16.53
C LEU A 68 1.09 10.77 16.67
N PRO A 69 1.56 10.99 17.90
CA PRO A 69 2.90 11.49 18.14
C PRO A 69 3.93 10.44 17.70
N THR A 70 4.85 10.85 16.85
CA THR A 70 5.88 9.96 16.29
C THR A 70 7.30 10.43 16.61
N LYS A 71 7.41 11.57 17.27
CA LYS A 71 8.69 12.17 17.66
C LYS A 71 8.71 12.46 19.14
N GLY A 72 9.85 12.35 19.76
CA GLY A 72 10.03 12.65 21.16
C GLY A 72 11.44 12.28 21.62
N PRO A 73 11.86 12.68 22.84
CA PRO A 73 13.22 12.46 23.32
C PRO A 73 13.58 10.98 23.48
N ARG A 74 12.61 10.09 23.59
CA ARG A 74 12.84 8.65 23.73
C ARG A 74 12.73 7.89 22.42
N VAL A 75 12.30 8.51 21.33
CA VAL A 75 12.16 7.86 20.02
C VAL A 75 13.55 7.80 19.38
N ILE A 76 14.06 6.59 19.19
CA ILE A 76 15.32 6.34 18.50
C ILE A 76 15.05 6.17 16.99
N GLN A 77 14.03 5.37 16.65
CA GLN A 77 13.61 5.16 15.27
C GLN A 77 12.09 5.24 15.17
N GLY A 78 11.63 6.22 14.41
CA GLY A 78 10.20 6.45 14.17
C GLY A 78 9.67 5.72 12.94
N PRO A 79 8.46 6.12 12.46
CA PRO A 79 7.83 5.51 11.28
C PRO A 79 8.67 5.67 10.02
N GLY A 80 8.50 4.75 9.10
CA GLY A 80 9.21 4.71 7.82
C GLY A 80 10.18 3.56 7.70
N GLU A 81 10.47 2.90 8.82
CA GLU A 81 11.33 1.73 8.88
C GLU A 81 10.52 0.49 9.27
N ASN A 82 11.16 -0.67 9.21
CA ASN A 82 10.48 -1.95 9.46
C ASN A 82 10.10 -2.16 10.92
N ALA A 83 10.75 -1.46 11.85
CA ALA A 83 10.48 -1.54 13.28
C ALA A 83 10.57 -0.17 13.93
N GLY A 84 9.86 0.01 15.03
CA GLY A 84 10.03 1.15 15.91
C GLY A 84 11.06 0.84 17.00
N VAL A 85 11.78 1.86 17.45
CA VAL A 85 12.76 1.72 18.53
C VAL A 85 12.59 2.89 19.50
N VAL A 86 12.41 2.57 20.79
CA VAL A 86 12.30 3.58 21.85
C VAL A 86 13.29 3.29 22.97
N ASP A 87 13.86 4.37 23.52
CA ASP A 87 14.74 4.30 24.68
C ASP A 87 13.88 4.03 25.94
N ILE A 88 14.23 2.97 26.67
CA ILE A 88 13.56 2.59 27.92
C ILE A 88 14.40 2.85 29.14
N GLY A 89 15.55 3.51 29.01
CA GLY A 89 16.44 3.83 30.11
C GLY A 89 17.56 2.82 30.30
N ASP A 90 18.51 3.16 31.14
CA ASP A 90 19.64 2.30 31.50
C ASP A 90 20.47 1.75 30.35
N GLY A 91 20.50 2.46 29.20
CA GLY A 91 21.19 2.03 28.01
C GLY A 91 20.45 0.95 27.19
N PHE A 92 19.20 0.67 27.52
CA PHE A 92 18.38 -0.29 26.81
C PHE A 92 17.36 0.39 25.88
N ALA A 93 16.97 -0.31 24.84
CA ALA A 93 15.94 0.12 23.92
C ALA A 93 14.93 -1.01 23.68
N ALA A 94 13.66 -0.64 23.54
CA ALA A 94 12.61 -1.57 23.12
C ALA A 94 12.46 -1.47 21.59
N VAL A 95 12.54 -2.62 20.92
CA VAL A 95 12.33 -2.74 19.48
C VAL A 95 11.00 -3.47 19.29
N PHE A 96 10.11 -2.88 18.48
CA PHE A 96 8.77 -3.44 18.26
C PHE A 96 8.35 -3.30 16.81
N LYS A 97 7.43 -4.17 16.44
CA LYS A 97 6.93 -4.22 15.07
C LYS A 97 5.42 -4.45 15.06
#